data_6c6869c949e088ba93a6878e0e6155f3
#
_entry.id   6c6869c949e088ba93a6878e0e6155f3
#
_cell.length_a   1.000
_cell.length_b   1.000
_cell.length_c   1.000
_cell.angle_alpha   90.00
_cell.angle_beta   90.00
_cell.angle_gamma   90.00
#
_symmetry.space_group_name_H-M   'P 1'
#
loop_
_entity.id
_entity.type
_entity.pdbx_description
1 polymer ?
#
loop_
_entity_poly.entity_id
_entity_poly.type
_entity_poly.pdbx_seq_one_letter_code
_entity_poly.pdbx_strand_id
1 'polypeptide(L)'
;MASESAEPPPASDLWPDRDLRGTTPRPPRIQLLGLLPAILKPCGPACAQPFTNRTVAALKSEELRETPALLLDNANRAHAVADDLFRDFGDRIRIEVVGMDSPKGVWLGLRHRVGSGFAVIVDGREVFRDPNDYVPVKSAVSRALEARPEPA
;
A
#
# COMPACT_ATOMS: atom_id res chain seq x y z
N MET A 1 -38.64 45.20 2.64
CA MET A 1 -37.78 44.16 3.23
C MET A 1 -37.06 43.48 2.11
N ALA A 2 -35.80 43.85 1.85
CA ALA A 2 -34.98 43.28 0.82
C ALA A 2 -34.30 42.02 1.40
N SER A 3 -34.64 40.85 0.85
CA SER A 3 -33.93 39.61 1.14
C SER A 3 -32.54 39.68 0.51
N GLU A 4 -31.56 39.91 1.34
CA GLU A 4 -30.13 39.84 0.97
C GLU A 4 -29.80 38.37 0.71
N SER A 5 -29.80 38.00 -0.56
CA SER A 5 -29.33 36.70 -1.01
C SER A 5 -27.81 36.67 -0.84
N ALA A 6 -27.35 36.09 0.27
CA ALA A 6 -25.93 35.85 0.50
C ALA A 6 -25.40 34.91 -0.61
N GLU A 7 -24.57 35.47 -1.48
CA GLU A 7 -23.87 34.76 -2.52
C GLU A 7 -22.95 33.71 -1.85
N PRO A 8 -22.98 32.41 -2.27
CA PRO A 8 -22.12 31.40 -1.66
C PRO A 8 -20.65 31.77 -1.91
N PRO A 9 -19.76 31.53 -0.94
CA PRO A 9 -18.34 31.81 -1.08
C PRO A 9 -17.77 31.04 -2.28
N PRO A 10 -16.81 31.62 -3.01
CA PRO A 10 -16.18 30.96 -4.15
C PRO A 10 -15.56 29.62 -3.71
N ALA A 11 -15.72 28.60 -4.54
CA ALA A 11 -15.28 27.23 -4.26
C ALA A 11 -13.78 27.09 -3.94
N SER A 12 -12.97 28.09 -4.29
CA SER A 12 -11.55 28.21 -3.94
C SER A 12 -11.27 28.35 -2.44
N ASP A 13 -12.22 28.87 -1.66
CA ASP A 13 -12.02 29.09 -0.23
C ASP A 13 -12.37 27.86 0.63
N LEU A 14 -13.06 26.87 0.03
CA LEU A 14 -13.42 25.63 0.70
C LEU A 14 -12.22 24.66 0.81
N TRP A 15 -11.23 24.79 -0.06
CA TRP A 15 -10.01 23.98 -0.05
C TRP A 15 -8.85 24.95 -0.20
N PRO A 16 -8.31 25.50 0.90
CA PRO A 16 -7.05 26.22 0.79
C PRO A 16 -6.06 25.26 0.11
N ASP A 17 -5.53 25.67 -1.06
CA ASP A 17 -4.41 25.00 -1.69
C ASP A 17 -3.28 24.99 -0.66
N ARG A 18 -3.35 23.98 0.22
CA ARG A 18 -2.23 23.65 1.08
C ARG A 18 -1.14 23.30 0.11
N ASP A 19 -0.20 24.20 0.01
CA ASP A 19 1.06 23.99 -0.68
C ASP A 19 1.59 22.61 -0.26
N LEU A 20 1.19 21.57 -1.01
CA LEU A 20 1.68 20.22 -0.86
C LEU A 20 3.18 20.12 -1.23
N ARG A 21 3.78 21.26 -1.56
CA ARG A 21 5.22 21.48 -1.70
C ARG A 21 5.90 21.80 -0.37
N GLY A 22 5.15 21.76 0.74
CA GLY A 22 5.73 21.88 2.08
C GLY A 22 6.74 20.77 2.31
N THR A 23 7.90 21.15 2.70
CA THR A 23 9.13 20.45 3.07
C THR A 23 8.98 19.34 4.13
N THR A 24 7.81 18.76 4.29
CA THR A 24 7.63 17.60 5.17
C THR A 24 8.32 16.42 4.51
N PRO A 25 9.35 15.84 5.11
CA PRO A 25 10.04 14.68 4.56
C PRO A 25 9.01 13.57 4.38
N ARG A 26 8.83 13.12 3.13
CA ARG A 26 7.88 12.05 2.83
C ARG A 26 8.33 10.78 3.53
N PRO A 27 7.44 10.06 4.20
CA PRO A 27 7.80 8.79 4.84
C PRO A 27 8.40 7.81 3.82
N PRO A 28 9.35 6.97 4.23
CA PRO A 28 9.92 5.94 3.36
C PRO A 28 8.81 5.02 2.85
N ARG A 29 8.90 4.69 1.57
CA ARG A 29 7.91 3.88 0.88
C ARG A 29 8.36 2.44 0.83
N ILE A 30 7.56 1.56 1.39
CA ILE A 30 7.78 0.13 1.39
C ILE A 30 6.78 -0.49 0.42
N GLN A 31 7.28 -1.16 -0.61
CA GLN A 31 6.43 -1.83 -1.59
C GLN A 31 6.50 -3.34 -1.40
N LEU A 32 5.35 -3.96 -1.18
CA LEU A 32 5.19 -5.40 -1.12
C LEU A 32 4.74 -5.87 -2.50
N LEU A 33 5.64 -6.48 -3.25
CA LEU A 33 5.43 -6.90 -4.64
C LEU A 33 5.27 -8.42 -4.70
N GLY A 34 4.23 -8.89 -5.38
CA GLY A 34 4.04 -10.33 -5.58
C GLY A 34 2.84 -10.67 -6.45
N LEU A 35 2.75 -11.93 -6.84
CA LEU A 35 1.51 -12.50 -7.35
C LEU A 35 0.56 -12.68 -6.16
N LEU A 36 -0.41 -11.79 -6.05
CA LEU A 36 -1.35 -11.76 -4.94
C LEU A 36 -2.77 -12.02 -5.44
N PRO A 37 -3.60 -12.73 -4.66
CA PRO A 37 -4.99 -12.94 -5.03
C PRO A 37 -5.76 -11.62 -5.08
N ALA A 38 -6.79 -11.56 -5.90
CA ALA A 38 -7.62 -10.36 -6.12
C ALA A 38 -8.19 -9.77 -4.83
N ILE A 39 -8.46 -10.61 -3.85
CA ILE A 39 -8.98 -10.22 -2.52
C ILE A 39 -8.08 -9.26 -1.74
N LEU A 40 -6.77 -9.28 -2.00
CA LEU A 40 -5.80 -8.39 -1.34
C LEU A 40 -5.57 -7.08 -2.12
N LYS A 41 -6.15 -6.95 -3.30
CA LYS A 41 -6.05 -5.71 -4.06
C LYS A 41 -6.92 -4.65 -3.40
N PRO A 42 -6.40 -3.44 -3.17
CA PRO A 42 -7.23 -2.35 -2.70
C PRO A 42 -8.35 -2.12 -3.71
N CYS A 43 -9.59 -2.23 -3.27
CA CYS A 43 -10.74 -1.90 -4.07
C CYS A 43 -10.64 -0.47 -4.57
N GLY A 44 -10.79 -0.30 -5.89
CA GLY A 44 -10.99 1.02 -6.48
C GLY A 44 -12.39 1.57 -6.15
N PRO A 45 -12.70 2.79 -6.56
CA PRO A 45 -13.98 3.45 -6.27
C PRO A 45 -15.22 2.69 -6.73
N ALA A 46 -15.07 1.71 -7.63
CA ALA A 46 -16.17 0.84 -8.08
C ALA A 46 -16.59 -0.22 -7.03
N CYS A 47 -15.84 -0.41 -5.95
CA CYS A 47 -16.16 -1.35 -4.88
C CYS A 47 -17.14 -0.80 -3.83
N ALA A 48 -17.64 0.40 -3.99
CA ALA A 48 -18.62 1.02 -3.10
C ALA A 48 -20.05 0.48 -3.27
N GLN A 49 -20.23 -0.74 -3.83
CA GLN A 49 -21.56 -1.35 -3.90
C GLN A 49 -21.96 -1.92 -2.52
N PRO A 50 -23.22 -1.72 -2.11
CA PRO A 50 -23.71 -2.21 -0.83
C PRO A 50 -23.94 -3.72 -0.87
N PHE A 51 -22.87 -4.51 -0.85
CA PHE A 51 -22.99 -5.93 -0.59
C PHE A 51 -23.26 -6.16 0.89
N THR A 52 -24.26 -6.96 1.19
CA THR A 52 -24.47 -7.40 2.56
C THR A 52 -23.22 -8.17 3.04
N ASN A 53 -22.80 -7.95 4.27
CA ASN A 53 -21.58 -8.58 4.86
C ASN A 53 -21.54 -10.12 4.69
N ARG A 54 -22.70 -10.78 4.60
CA ARG A 54 -22.81 -12.22 4.35
C ARG A 54 -22.39 -12.62 2.94
N THR A 55 -22.79 -11.86 1.93
CA THR A 55 -22.46 -12.14 0.53
C THR A 55 -20.97 -11.96 0.28
N VAL A 56 -20.37 -10.92 0.86
CA VAL A 56 -18.93 -10.68 0.76
C VAL A 56 -18.13 -11.80 1.42
N ALA A 57 -18.55 -12.27 2.60
CA ALA A 57 -17.87 -13.36 3.30
C ALA A 57 -17.96 -14.69 2.54
N ALA A 58 -19.11 -14.99 1.93
CA ALA A 58 -19.31 -16.20 1.14
C ALA A 58 -18.47 -16.19 -0.14
N LEU A 59 -18.50 -15.10 -0.90
CA LEU A 59 -17.66 -14.92 -2.10
C LEU A 59 -16.17 -14.99 -1.78
N LYS A 60 -15.75 -14.38 -0.68
CA LYS A 60 -14.37 -14.42 -0.23
C LYS A 60 -13.91 -15.83 0.15
N SER A 61 -14.78 -16.64 0.76
CA SER A 61 -14.46 -18.03 1.12
C SER A 61 -14.36 -18.94 -0.11
N GLU A 62 -15.19 -18.73 -1.12
CA GLU A 62 -15.18 -19.49 -2.38
C GLU A 62 -13.94 -19.13 -3.19
N GLU A 63 -13.64 -17.85 -3.34
CA GLU A 63 -12.45 -17.34 -4.03
C GLU A 63 -11.16 -17.85 -3.36
N LEU A 64 -11.11 -17.96 -2.03
CA LEU A 64 -9.99 -18.54 -1.31
C LEU A 64 -9.78 -20.03 -1.61
N ARG A 65 -10.88 -20.80 -1.79
CA ARG A 65 -10.80 -22.24 -2.13
C ARG A 65 -10.25 -22.47 -3.53
N GLU A 66 -10.56 -21.59 -4.47
CA GLU A 66 -10.12 -21.69 -5.86
C GLU A 66 -8.73 -21.05 -6.08
N THR A 67 -8.21 -20.32 -5.09
CA THR A 67 -6.93 -19.63 -5.22
C THR A 67 -5.75 -20.62 -5.16
N PRO A 68 -4.83 -20.59 -6.14
CA PRO A 68 -3.63 -21.42 -6.10
C PRO A 68 -2.80 -21.22 -4.83
N ALA A 69 -2.23 -22.32 -4.31
CA ALA A 69 -1.45 -22.32 -3.07
C ALA A 69 -0.30 -21.29 -3.07
N LEU A 70 0.35 -21.09 -4.21
CA LEU A 70 1.41 -20.08 -4.37
C LEU A 70 0.91 -18.66 -4.08
N LEU A 71 -0.28 -18.32 -4.55
CA LEU A 71 -0.87 -17.00 -4.33
C LEU A 71 -1.25 -16.79 -2.86
N LEU A 72 -1.74 -17.85 -2.21
CA LEU A 72 -2.06 -17.81 -0.78
C LEU A 72 -0.79 -17.69 0.06
N ASP A 73 0.28 -18.38 -0.30
CA ASP A 73 1.56 -18.29 0.39
C ASP A 73 2.15 -16.87 0.28
N ASN A 74 2.16 -16.31 -0.92
CA ASN A 74 2.58 -14.92 -1.13
C ASN A 74 1.72 -13.92 -0.32
N ALA A 75 0.41 -14.15 -0.24
CA ALA A 75 -0.51 -13.33 0.54
C ALA A 75 -0.18 -13.40 2.04
N ASN A 76 0.05 -14.59 2.56
CA ASN A 76 0.38 -14.80 3.97
C ASN A 76 1.72 -14.14 4.32
N ARG A 77 2.72 -14.26 3.46
CA ARG A 77 4.02 -13.58 3.62
C ARG A 77 3.87 -12.06 3.58
N ALA A 78 3.11 -11.54 2.64
CA ALA A 78 2.85 -10.10 2.54
C ALA A 78 2.15 -9.57 3.79
N HIS A 79 1.16 -10.30 4.30
CA HIS A 79 0.48 -9.96 5.55
C HIS A 79 1.44 -9.97 6.75
N ALA A 80 2.20 -11.03 6.92
CA ALA A 80 3.13 -11.14 8.04
C ALA A 80 4.16 -9.99 8.05
N VAL A 81 4.75 -9.69 6.89
CA VAL A 81 5.70 -8.58 6.76
C VAL A 81 5.03 -7.23 6.99
N ALA A 82 3.81 -7.03 6.48
CA ALA A 82 3.06 -5.79 6.69
C ALA A 82 2.74 -5.57 8.17
N ASP A 83 2.29 -6.63 8.88
CA ASP A 83 1.96 -6.57 10.30
C ASP A 83 3.21 -6.27 11.15
N ASP A 84 4.34 -6.90 10.84
CA ASP A 84 5.60 -6.65 11.51
C ASP A 84 6.09 -5.21 11.28
N LEU A 85 6.03 -4.74 10.05
CA LEU A 85 6.38 -3.36 9.69
C LEU A 85 5.47 -2.34 10.38
N PHE A 86 4.17 -2.61 10.40
CA PHE A 86 3.23 -1.71 11.05
C PHE A 86 3.41 -1.67 12.57
N ARG A 87 3.70 -2.81 13.19
CA ARG A 87 3.99 -2.91 14.62
C ARG A 87 5.26 -2.15 15.00
N ASP A 88 6.31 -2.26 14.19
CA ASP A 88 7.61 -1.67 14.51
C ASP A 88 7.72 -0.18 14.16
N PHE A 89 7.04 0.26 13.10
CA PHE A 89 7.22 1.61 12.55
C PHE A 89 5.94 2.45 12.49
N GLY A 90 4.76 1.83 12.53
CA GLY A 90 3.48 2.52 12.53
C GLY A 90 3.31 3.47 11.34
N ASP A 91 2.96 4.71 11.64
CA ASP A 91 2.71 5.80 10.68
C ASP A 91 3.99 6.45 10.10
N ARG A 92 5.16 6.07 10.62
CA ARG A 92 6.46 6.58 10.14
C ARG A 92 6.85 6.07 8.76
N ILE A 93 6.16 5.06 8.25
CA ILE A 93 6.38 4.45 6.94
C ILE A 93 5.09 4.43 6.11
N ARG A 94 5.26 4.31 4.79
CA ARG A 94 4.14 4.11 3.88
C ARG A 94 4.24 2.74 3.22
N ILE A 95 3.32 1.84 3.56
CA ILE A 95 3.24 0.52 2.95
C ILE A 95 2.32 0.57 1.73
N GLU A 96 2.79 0.00 0.63
CA GLU A 96 2.04 -0.15 -0.61
C GLU A 96 2.12 -1.58 -1.10
N VAL A 97 0.97 -2.21 -1.28
CA VAL A 97 0.88 -3.56 -1.85
C VAL A 97 0.69 -3.44 -3.36
N VAL A 98 1.56 -4.08 -4.13
CA VAL A 98 1.55 -4.04 -5.60
C VAL A 98 1.46 -5.47 -6.15
N GLY A 99 0.35 -5.76 -6.84
CA GLY A 99 0.19 -7.02 -7.56
C GLY A 99 1.05 -7.04 -8.83
N MET A 100 1.75 -8.14 -9.07
CA MET A 100 2.56 -8.31 -10.30
C MET A 100 1.74 -8.36 -11.59
N ASP A 101 0.45 -8.57 -11.50
CA ASP A 101 -0.50 -8.52 -12.61
C ASP A 101 -0.93 -7.08 -12.99
N SER A 102 -0.53 -6.08 -12.23
CA SER A 102 -0.75 -4.67 -12.57
C SER A 102 0.38 -4.13 -13.45
N PRO A 103 0.14 -3.11 -14.31
CA PRO A 103 1.19 -2.50 -15.12
C PRO A 103 2.38 -2.01 -14.29
N LYS A 104 2.12 -1.45 -13.12
CA LYS A 104 3.14 -1.03 -12.16
C LYS A 104 3.93 -2.21 -11.61
N GLY A 105 3.23 -3.30 -11.27
CA GLY A 105 3.84 -4.52 -10.73
C GLY A 105 4.72 -5.21 -11.78
N VAL A 106 4.26 -5.29 -13.03
CA VAL A 106 5.07 -5.82 -14.14
C VAL A 106 6.35 -5.00 -14.31
N TRP A 107 6.23 -3.68 -14.32
CA TRP A 107 7.41 -2.81 -14.45
C TRP A 107 8.39 -2.95 -13.28
N LEU A 108 7.89 -3.00 -12.05
CA LEU A 108 8.72 -3.22 -10.86
C LEU A 108 9.36 -4.62 -10.87
N GLY A 109 8.60 -5.64 -11.27
CA GLY A 109 9.09 -7.01 -11.40
C GLY A 109 10.25 -7.11 -12.37
N LEU A 110 10.14 -6.49 -13.55
CA LEU A 110 11.20 -6.43 -14.55
C LEU A 110 12.42 -5.64 -14.04
N ARG A 111 12.18 -4.46 -13.50
CA ARG A 111 13.24 -3.58 -12.99
C ARG A 111 14.08 -4.24 -11.90
N HIS A 112 13.43 -4.93 -10.99
CA HIS A 112 14.06 -5.55 -9.83
C HIS A 112 14.30 -7.05 -9.99
N ARG A 113 14.02 -7.61 -11.17
CA ARG A 113 14.17 -9.04 -11.50
C ARG A 113 13.45 -9.94 -10.48
N VAL A 114 12.24 -9.57 -10.11
CA VAL A 114 11.37 -10.37 -9.25
C VAL A 114 10.56 -11.30 -10.13
N GLY A 115 10.67 -12.60 -9.89
CA GLY A 115 9.88 -13.62 -10.59
C GLY A 115 8.48 -13.77 -10.02
N SER A 116 7.95 -14.99 -10.01
CA SER A 116 6.61 -15.31 -9.49
C SER A 116 6.49 -15.27 -7.96
N GLY A 117 7.59 -15.04 -7.26
CA GLY A 117 7.65 -15.00 -5.80
C GLY A 117 7.12 -13.69 -5.19
N PHE A 118 7.51 -13.48 -3.96
CA PHE A 118 7.21 -12.29 -3.18
C PHE A 118 8.48 -11.47 -2.97
N ALA A 119 8.38 -10.14 -3.02
CA ALA A 119 9.50 -9.26 -2.76
C ALA A 119 9.09 -8.03 -1.96
N VAL A 120 10.00 -7.54 -1.14
CA VAL A 120 9.87 -6.28 -0.41
C VAL A 120 10.86 -5.29 -0.98
N ILE A 121 10.38 -4.13 -1.40
CA ILE A 121 11.20 -3.06 -1.95
C ILE A 121 11.15 -1.87 -0.98
N VAL A 122 12.29 -1.51 -0.44
CA VAL A 122 12.44 -0.40 0.50
C VAL A 122 12.92 0.82 -0.27
N ASP A 123 12.10 1.86 -0.29
CA ASP A 123 12.37 3.18 -0.89
C ASP A 123 12.84 3.13 -2.36
N GLY A 124 12.48 2.05 -3.08
CA GLY A 124 12.87 1.82 -4.47
C GLY A 124 14.35 1.48 -4.68
N ARG A 125 15.10 1.25 -3.61
CA ARG A 125 16.57 1.00 -3.64
C ARG A 125 16.94 -0.40 -3.22
N GLU A 126 16.51 -0.83 -2.05
CA GLU A 126 16.83 -2.14 -1.51
C GLU A 126 15.70 -3.13 -1.82
N VAL A 127 16.06 -4.31 -2.33
CA VAL A 127 15.10 -5.34 -2.75
C VAL A 127 15.41 -6.65 -2.03
N PHE A 128 14.43 -7.13 -1.30
CA PHE A 128 14.47 -8.42 -0.61
C PHE A 128 13.53 -9.39 -1.33
N ARG A 129 14.11 -10.37 -2.03
CA ARG A 129 13.35 -11.39 -2.76
C ARG A 129 13.07 -12.56 -1.84
N ASP A 130 11.81 -12.96 -1.77
CA ASP A 130 11.34 -14.07 -0.93
C ASP A 130 11.94 -14.04 0.49
N PRO A 131 11.84 -12.90 1.24
CA PRO A 131 12.48 -12.80 2.53
C PRO A 131 11.88 -13.84 3.49
N ASN A 132 12.72 -14.77 3.95
CA ASN A 132 12.36 -15.74 5.00
C ASN A 132 12.58 -15.16 6.39
N ASP A 133 13.36 -14.07 6.47
CA ASP A 133 13.67 -13.37 7.71
C ASP A 133 13.29 -11.89 7.57
N TYR A 134 12.60 -11.40 8.57
CA TYR A 134 12.19 -10.00 8.64
C TYR A 134 13.32 -9.05 9.05
N VAL A 135 14.33 -9.53 9.76
CA VAL A 135 15.40 -8.70 10.32
C VAL A 135 16.13 -7.84 9.27
N PRO A 136 16.52 -8.36 8.09
CA PRO A 136 17.14 -7.54 7.05
C PRO A 136 16.23 -6.42 6.54
N VAL A 137 14.93 -6.72 6.38
CA VAL A 137 13.93 -5.73 5.96
C VAL A 137 13.80 -4.62 7.00
N LYS A 138 13.69 -4.98 8.27
CA LYS A 138 13.62 -4.04 9.39
C LYS A 138 14.85 -3.12 9.42
N SER A 139 16.04 -3.68 9.26
CA SER A 139 17.29 -2.91 9.24
C SER A 139 17.34 -1.91 8.08
N ALA A 140 16.87 -2.31 6.90
CA ALA A 140 16.81 -1.43 5.73
C ALA A 140 15.82 -0.28 5.94
N VAL A 141 14.67 -0.55 6.54
CA VAL A 141 13.67 0.48 6.86
C VAL A 141 14.20 1.45 7.91
N SER A 142 14.88 0.96 8.94
CA SER A 142 15.51 1.81 9.96
C SER A 142 16.54 2.76 9.33
N ARG A 143 17.41 2.25 8.45
CA ARG A 143 18.37 3.09 7.71
C ARG A 143 17.67 4.12 6.83
N ALA A 144 16.58 3.75 6.16
CA ALA A 144 15.82 4.66 5.33
C ALA A 144 15.16 5.80 6.14
N LEU A 145 14.77 5.51 7.38
CA LEU A 145 14.24 6.51 8.31
C LEU A 145 15.36 7.44 8.82
N GLU A 146 16.51 6.88 9.22
CA GLU A 146 17.65 7.64 9.73
C GLU A 146 18.27 8.56 8.67
N ALA A 147 18.24 8.17 7.40
CA ALA A 147 18.72 8.97 6.27
C ALA A 147 17.84 10.19 5.97
N ARG A 148 16.70 10.33 6.64
CA ARG A 148 15.76 11.45 6.47
C ARG A 148 15.80 12.34 7.70
N PRO A 149 15.98 13.68 7.52
CA PRO A 149 15.89 14.59 8.66
C PRO A 149 14.49 14.49 9.28
N GLU A 150 14.43 14.37 10.61
CA GLU A 150 13.16 14.49 11.32
C GLU A 150 12.53 15.85 11.00
N PRO A 151 11.22 15.92 10.80
CA PRO A 151 10.53 17.20 10.70
C PRO A 151 10.75 17.97 12.01
N ALA A 152 11.31 19.11 11.87
CA ALA A 152 11.48 20.03 12.99
C ALA A 152 10.13 20.48 13.55
#